data_198201a24621a289eed7fdf3b263f09b
#
_entry.id   198201a24621a289eed7fdf3b263f09b
#
_cell.length_a   1.000
_cell.length_b   1.000
_cell.length_c   1.000
_cell.angle_alpha   90.00
_cell.angle_beta   90.00
_cell.angle_gamma   90.00
#
_symmetry.space_group_name_H-M   'P 1'
#
loop_
_entity.id
_entity.type
_entity.pdbx_description
1 polymer ?
#
loop_
_entity_poly.entity_id
_entity_poly.type
_entity_poly.pdbx_seq_one_letter_code
_entity_poly.pdbx_strand_id
1 'polypeptide(L)'
;MMRIKIIGFAVLMVLSLASFTPEADPVPYDEEGIIARLATMNNGSIKARYDVAVKSYLKTYTVRGRRGAERMLGKQLLYFPMFEDYLEEAGLPKDLKYLAVVESALEPRALSHAGAVGLWQFMAPTGRFYGLRVDSQVDERCDPRASTKAAVKYLKDLYAQFGTWELAIA
;
A
#
# COMPACT_ATOMS: atom_id res chain seq x y z
N MET A 1 -4.01 -7.81 14.00
CA MET A 1 -4.19 -7.15 12.68
C MET A 1 -2.89 -6.49 12.17
N MET A 2 -1.98 -6.11 13.03
CA MET A 2 -0.76 -5.33 12.83
C MET A 2 0.33 -6.01 11.97
N ARG A 3 0.68 -7.27 12.26
CA ARG A 3 1.71 -8.00 11.49
C ARG A 3 1.36 -8.24 10.02
N ILE A 4 0.06 -8.26 9.68
CA ILE A 4 -0.43 -8.51 8.33
C ILE A 4 -0.15 -7.32 7.40
N LYS A 5 -0.27 -6.08 7.90
CA LYS A 5 -0.04 -4.87 7.09
C LYS A 5 1.41 -4.71 6.65
N ILE A 6 2.35 -4.93 7.57
CA ILE A 6 3.80 -4.84 7.27
C ILE A 6 4.23 -5.92 6.27
N ILE A 7 3.70 -7.13 6.42
CA ILE A 7 3.98 -8.26 5.52
C ILE A 7 3.41 -7.97 4.12
N GLY A 8 2.17 -7.48 4.05
CA GLY A 8 1.53 -7.11 2.78
C GLY A 8 2.29 -5.99 2.06
N PHE A 9 2.82 -5.03 2.79
CA PHE A 9 3.60 -3.92 2.27
C PHE A 9 4.91 -4.38 1.59
N ALA A 10 5.68 -5.25 2.25
CA ALA A 10 6.91 -5.81 1.69
C ALA A 10 6.66 -6.64 0.41
N VAL A 11 5.58 -7.42 0.39
CA VAL A 11 5.19 -8.25 -0.75
C VAL A 11 4.86 -7.41 -1.99
N LEU A 12 4.13 -6.32 -1.82
CA LEU A 12 3.71 -5.46 -2.93
C LEU A 12 4.85 -4.64 -3.52
N MET A 13 5.80 -4.25 -2.70
CA MET A 13 7.02 -3.60 -3.15
C MET A 13 7.82 -4.50 -4.11
N VAL A 14 7.85 -5.81 -3.88
CA VAL A 14 8.51 -6.78 -4.79
C VAL A 14 7.78 -6.92 -6.12
N LEU A 15 6.45 -6.89 -6.11
CA LEU A 15 5.64 -7.03 -7.32
C LEU A 15 5.78 -5.84 -8.27
N SER A 16 6.01 -4.62 -7.76
CA SER A 16 6.15 -3.42 -8.58
C SER A 16 7.41 -3.40 -9.47
N LEU A 17 8.40 -4.23 -9.16
CA LEU A 17 9.65 -4.37 -9.92
C LEU A 17 9.60 -5.44 -11.00
N ALA A 18 8.50 -6.21 -11.10
CA ALA A 18 8.34 -7.19 -12.15
C ALA A 18 7.91 -6.50 -13.44
N SER A 19 8.77 -6.45 -14.44
CA SER A 19 8.40 -6.04 -15.81
C SER A 19 7.30 -6.98 -16.33
N PHE A 20 6.13 -6.43 -16.59
CA PHE A 20 4.97 -7.18 -17.06
C PHE A 20 5.04 -7.37 -18.57
N THR A 21 5.17 -8.60 -19.04
CA THR A 21 4.91 -9.02 -20.42
C THR A 21 3.61 -9.79 -20.48
N PRO A 22 2.61 -9.41 -21.32
CA PRO A 22 1.25 -9.94 -21.28
C PRO A 22 1.08 -11.43 -21.63
N GLU A 23 2.10 -12.09 -22.13
CA GLU A 23 2.00 -13.40 -22.78
C GLU A 23 3.03 -14.44 -22.33
N ALA A 24 3.69 -14.21 -21.18
CA ALA A 24 4.59 -15.20 -20.63
C ALA A 24 3.82 -16.25 -19.82
N ASP A 25 4.15 -17.52 -20.05
CA ASP A 25 3.78 -18.65 -19.19
C ASP A 25 3.99 -18.30 -17.71
N PRO A 26 3.19 -18.86 -16.80
CA PRO A 26 3.33 -18.55 -15.38
C PRO A 26 4.78 -18.77 -14.96
N VAL A 27 5.49 -17.67 -14.71
CA VAL A 27 6.87 -17.71 -14.25
C VAL A 27 6.93 -18.59 -13.00
N PRO A 28 7.74 -19.66 -12.99
CA PRO A 28 7.87 -20.48 -11.81
C PRO A 28 8.20 -19.63 -10.58
N TYR A 29 7.68 -19.99 -9.42
CA TYR A 29 7.97 -19.28 -8.19
C TYR A 29 9.48 -19.37 -7.88
N ASP A 30 10.21 -18.31 -8.22
CA ASP A 30 11.66 -18.19 -8.02
C ASP A 30 11.93 -17.60 -6.63
N GLU A 31 12.11 -18.46 -5.65
CA GLU A 31 12.36 -18.07 -4.26
C GLU A 31 13.72 -17.36 -4.10
N GLU A 32 14.75 -17.85 -4.77
CA GLU A 32 16.11 -17.29 -4.67
C GLU A 32 16.19 -15.90 -5.30
N GLY A 33 15.60 -15.72 -6.47
CA GLY A 33 15.50 -14.41 -7.12
C GLY A 33 14.65 -13.41 -6.32
N ILE A 34 13.63 -13.86 -5.61
CA ILE A 34 12.83 -13.02 -4.72
C ILE A 34 13.66 -12.56 -3.52
N ILE A 35 14.39 -13.46 -2.87
CA ILE A 35 15.26 -13.12 -1.74
C ILE A 35 16.35 -12.13 -2.17
N ALA A 36 16.97 -12.35 -3.33
CA ALA A 36 17.97 -11.44 -3.88
C ALA A 36 17.39 -10.03 -4.12
N ARG A 37 16.19 -9.93 -4.71
CA ARG A 37 15.50 -8.63 -4.90
C ARG A 37 15.15 -7.95 -3.58
N LEU A 38 14.64 -8.68 -2.60
CA LEU A 38 14.35 -8.13 -1.27
C LEU A 38 15.61 -7.57 -0.61
N ALA A 39 16.75 -8.23 -0.78
CA ALA A 39 18.03 -7.75 -0.26
C ALA A 39 18.44 -6.40 -0.88
N THR A 40 18.20 -6.20 -2.18
CA THR A 40 18.48 -4.91 -2.85
C THR A 40 17.54 -3.79 -2.42
N MET A 41 16.32 -4.11 -1.97
CA MET A 41 15.31 -3.15 -1.54
C MET A 41 15.51 -2.65 -0.10
N ASN A 42 16.35 -3.32 0.70
CA ASN A 42 16.59 -2.96 2.10
C ASN A 42 17.37 -1.65 2.32
N ASN A 43 17.61 -0.87 1.26
CA ASN A 43 18.16 0.49 1.32
C ASN A 43 17.11 1.56 1.61
N GLY A 44 15.83 1.20 1.66
CA GLY A 44 14.71 2.09 1.95
C GLY A 44 14.48 2.30 3.46
N SER A 45 13.56 3.21 3.78
CA SER A 45 13.15 3.52 5.15
C SER A 45 12.38 2.39 5.83
N ILE A 46 11.85 1.45 5.05
CA ILE A 46 11.11 0.28 5.54
C ILE A 46 11.84 -0.98 5.08
N LYS A 47 12.28 -1.79 6.05
CA LYS A 47 13.05 -3.01 5.76
C LYS A 47 12.15 -4.18 5.42
N ALA A 48 12.33 -4.72 4.22
CA ALA A 48 11.65 -5.94 3.79
C ALA A 48 12.36 -7.18 4.37
N ARG A 49 11.58 -8.11 4.92
CA ARG A 49 12.07 -9.41 5.41
C ARG A 49 11.39 -10.53 4.63
N TYR A 50 12.14 -11.59 4.33
CA TYR A 50 11.58 -12.80 3.76
C TYR A 50 11.38 -13.83 4.86
N ASP A 51 10.12 -14.18 5.12
CA ASP A 51 9.72 -15.22 6.06
C ASP A 51 8.57 -16.07 5.48
N VAL A 52 8.09 -17.04 6.24
CA VAL A 52 7.02 -17.96 5.83
C VAL A 52 5.72 -17.20 5.48
N ALA A 53 5.43 -16.11 6.21
CA ALA A 53 4.24 -15.31 5.95
C ALA A 53 4.39 -14.53 4.63
N VAL A 54 5.53 -13.87 4.41
CA VAL A 54 5.84 -13.17 3.15
C VAL A 54 5.80 -14.13 1.96
N LYS A 55 6.39 -15.33 2.10
CA LYS A 55 6.32 -16.39 1.07
C LYS A 55 4.87 -16.76 0.72
N SER A 56 4.02 -16.92 1.73
CA SER A 56 2.60 -17.25 1.52
C SER A 56 1.85 -16.15 0.77
N TYR A 57 2.07 -14.88 1.13
CA TYR A 57 1.49 -13.73 0.43
C TYR A 57 1.99 -13.61 -1.01
N LEU A 58 3.29 -13.76 -1.24
CA LEU A 58 3.87 -13.74 -2.59
C LEU A 58 3.21 -14.80 -3.47
N LYS A 59 3.11 -16.06 -3.00
CA LYS A 59 2.41 -17.12 -3.74
C LYS A 59 0.94 -16.78 -4.02
N THR A 60 0.27 -16.13 -3.07
CA THR A 60 -1.11 -15.70 -3.26
C THR A 60 -1.23 -14.70 -4.39
N TYR A 61 -0.37 -13.68 -4.44
CA TYR A 61 -0.42 -12.65 -5.48
C TYR A 61 0.13 -13.10 -6.82
N THR A 62 1.19 -13.92 -6.85
CA THR A 62 1.84 -14.32 -8.11
C THR A 62 1.22 -15.54 -8.77
N VAL A 63 0.62 -16.45 -7.98
CA VAL A 63 0.07 -17.70 -8.48
C VAL A 63 -1.46 -17.71 -8.40
N ARG A 64 -2.02 -17.67 -7.19
CA ARG A 64 -3.46 -17.86 -6.97
C ARG A 64 -4.31 -16.66 -7.38
N GLY A 65 -3.84 -15.46 -7.09
CA GLY A 65 -4.53 -14.18 -7.28
C GLY A 65 -3.97 -13.32 -8.41
N ARG A 66 -3.25 -13.90 -9.37
CA ARG A 66 -2.54 -13.21 -10.44
C ARG A 66 -3.37 -12.13 -11.13
N ARG A 67 -4.59 -12.43 -11.56
CA ARG A 67 -5.49 -11.45 -12.19
C ARG A 67 -5.82 -10.27 -11.29
N GLY A 68 -5.90 -10.49 -9.99
CA GLY A 68 -6.08 -9.42 -8.99
C GLY A 68 -4.84 -8.55 -8.88
N ALA A 69 -3.66 -9.17 -8.81
CA ALA A 69 -2.38 -8.47 -8.80
C ALA A 69 -2.16 -7.65 -10.08
N GLU A 70 -2.46 -8.20 -11.24
CA GLU A 70 -2.40 -7.50 -12.53
C GLU A 70 -3.27 -6.24 -12.56
N ARG A 71 -4.50 -6.33 -12.05
CA ARG A 71 -5.38 -5.15 -11.94
C ARG A 71 -4.82 -4.09 -10.98
N MET A 72 -4.23 -4.51 -9.86
CA MET A 72 -3.55 -3.59 -8.93
C MET A 72 -2.36 -2.90 -9.59
N LEU A 73 -1.52 -3.68 -10.30
CA LEU A 73 -0.39 -3.15 -11.06
C LEU A 73 -0.83 -2.13 -12.14
N GLY A 74 -1.96 -2.37 -12.81
CA GLY A 74 -2.54 -1.39 -13.72
C GLY A 74 -2.98 -0.10 -13.03
N LYS A 75 -3.63 -0.20 -11.87
CA LYS A 75 -4.07 0.97 -11.08
C LYS A 75 -2.91 1.79 -10.50
N GLN A 76 -1.78 1.18 -10.20
CA GLN A 76 -0.62 1.91 -9.69
C GLN A 76 -0.15 3.01 -10.65
N LEU A 77 -0.24 2.78 -11.97
CA LEU A 77 0.13 3.79 -12.98
C LEU A 77 -0.74 5.05 -12.87
N LEU A 78 -1.96 4.90 -12.37
CA LEU A 78 -2.88 6.01 -12.19
C LEU A 78 -2.65 6.77 -10.87
N TYR A 79 -2.35 6.06 -9.78
CA TYR A 79 -2.34 6.66 -8.44
C TYR A 79 -0.93 6.95 -7.90
N PHE A 80 0.07 6.14 -8.23
CA PHE A 80 1.40 6.25 -7.65
C PHE A 80 2.10 7.59 -7.90
N PRO A 81 2.05 8.17 -9.12
CA PRO A 81 2.67 9.47 -9.33
C PRO A 81 2.12 10.54 -8.36
N MET A 82 0.79 10.59 -8.21
CA MET A 82 0.15 11.51 -7.28
C MET A 82 0.52 11.23 -5.81
N PHE A 83 0.59 9.96 -5.41
CA PHE A 83 0.98 9.61 -4.03
C PHE A 83 2.43 10.03 -3.76
N GLU A 84 3.33 9.77 -4.72
CA GLU A 84 4.74 10.12 -4.60
C GLU A 84 4.93 11.63 -4.48
N ASP A 85 4.19 12.44 -5.25
CA ASP A 85 4.24 13.89 -5.18
C ASP A 85 3.86 14.38 -3.77
N TYR A 86 2.73 13.93 -3.23
CA TYR A 86 2.28 14.34 -1.89
C TYR A 86 3.19 13.85 -0.76
N LEU A 87 3.76 12.63 -0.89
CA LEU A 87 4.71 12.10 0.08
C LEU A 87 6.02 12.87 0.05
N GLU A 88 6.53 13.19 -1.14
CA GLU A 88 7.76 13.96 -1.33
C GLU A 88 7.62 15.39 -0.80
N GLU A 89 6.53 16.08 -1.13
CA GLU A 89 6.22 17.42 -0.60
C GLU A 89 6.19 17.45 0.93
N ALA A 90 5.77 16.37 1.56
CA ALA A 90 5.70 16.25 3.02
C ALA A 90 7.00 15.76 3.66
N GLY A 91 8.02 15.40 2.87
CA GLY A 91 9.28 14.82 3.35
C GLY A 91 9.12 13.39 3.86
N LEU A 92 8.14 12.65 3.37
CA LEU A 92 7.86 11.27 3.77
C LEU A 92 8.42 10.25 2.76
N PRO A 93 8.77 9.02 3.20
CA PRO A 93 9.22 7.97 2.30
C PRO A 93 8.18 7.63 1.24
N LYS A 94 8.60 7.62 -0.04
CA LYS A 94 7.73 7.26 -1.17
C LYS A 94 7.17 5.84 -1.08
N ASP A 95 7.84 4.96 -0.35
CA ASP A 95 7.39 3.59 -0.14
C ASP A 95 6.05 3.49 0.61
N LEU A 96 5.66 4.53 1.34
CA LEU A 96 4.36 4.60 2.03
C LEU A 96 3.17 4.54 1.05
N LYS A 97 3.36 4.80 -0.25
CA LYS A 97 2.34 4.60 -1.30
C LYS A 97 1.76 3.18 -1.32
N TYR A 98 2.57 2.18 -0.94
CA TYR A 98 2.13 0.79 -0.92
C TYR A 98 1.10 0.49 0.17
N LEU A 99 0.92 1.36 1.16
CA LEU A 99 -0.15 1.22 2.15
C LEU A 99 -1.53 1.22 1.49
N ALA A 100 -1.76 2.10 0.51
CA ALA A 100 -3.03 2.15 -0.22
C ALA A 100 -3.31 0.85 -1.01
N VAL A 101 -2.27 0.16 -1.43
CA VAL A 101 -2.42 -1.16 -2.07
C VAL A 101 -2.88 -2.20 -1.06
N VAL A 102 -2.26 -2.22 0.13
CA VAL A 102 -2.60 -3.16 1.21
C VAL A 102 -4.00 -2.87 1.77
N GLU A 103 -4.37 -1.60 1.89
CA GLU A 103 -5.63 -1.17 2.48
C GLU A 103 -6.84 -1.43 1.56
N SER A 104 -6.70 -1.19 0.26
CA SER A 104 -7.85 -1.19 -0.67
C SER A 104 -7.61 -1.86 -2.01
N ALA A 105 -6.43 -2.44 -2.29
CA ALA A 105 -6.01 -2.84 -3.63
C ALA A 105 -6.16 -1.70 -4.65
N LEU A 106 -5.90 -0.45 -4.23
CA LEU A 106 -6.07 0.78 -4.99
C LEU A 106 -7.51 0.98 -5.49
N GLU A 107 -8.50 0.60 -4.67
CA GLU A 107 -9.92 0.83 -4.98
C GLU A 107 -10.43 2.08 -4.23
N PRO A 108 -10.72 3.18 -4.95
CA PRO A 108 -11.08 4.45 -4.30
C PRO A 108 -12.45 4.41 -3.60
N ARG A 109 -13.27 3.42 -3.89
CA ARG A 109 -14.59 3.21 -3.24
C ARG A 109 -14.63 1.93 -2.41
N ALA A 110 -13.48 1.39 -2.03
CA ALA A 110 -13.45 0.22 -1.15
C ALA A 110 -14.16 0.54 0.17
N LEU A 111 -14.99 -0.39 0.61
CA LEU A 111 -15.69 -0.32 1.90
C LEU A 111 -15.37 -1.59 2.69
N SER A 112 -14.80 -1.44 3.87
CA SER A 112 -14.55 -2.57 4.77
C SER A 112 -15.77 -2.91 5.62
N HIS A 113 -15.82 -4.10 6.18
CA HIS A 113 -16.87 -4.50 7.14
C HIS A 113 -16.92 -3.59 8.37
N ALA A 114 -15.81 -2.98 8.76
CA ALA A 114 -15.73 -2.04 9.88
C ALA A 114 -16.12 -0.61 9.51
N GLY A 115 -16.45 -0.32 8.24
CA GLY A 115 -16.84 1.00 7.78
C GLY A 115 -15.69 1.93 7.38
N ALA A 116 -14.47 1.38 7.22
CA ALA A 116 -13.36 2.12 6.62
C ALA A 116 -13.58 2.25 5.10
N VAL A 117 -13.24 3.41 4.52
CA VAL A 117 -13.55 3.73 3.12
C VAL A 117 -12.34 4.29 2.39
N GLY A 118 -12.25 3.95 1.09
CA GLY A 118 -11.38 4.59 0.11
C GLY A 118 -9.99 3.97 0.02
N LEU A 119 -9.11 4.64 -0.75
CA LEU A 119 -7.75 4.19 -1.02
C LEU A 119 -6.94 3.91 0.26
N TRP A 120 -7.13 4.77 1.27
CA TRP A 120 -6.39 4.76 2.53
C TRP A 120 -7.18 4.18 3.70
N GLN A 121 -8.38 3.65 3.44
CA GLN A 121 -9.25 3.01 4.41
C GLN A 121 -9.48 3.84 5.69
N PHE A 122 -9.83 5.11 5.51
CA PHE A 122 -10.17 5.97 6.63
C PHE A 122 -11.50 5.56 7.28
N MET A 123 -11.49 5.47 8.60
CA MET A 123 -12.73 5.54 9.39
C MET A 123 -13.30 6.96 9.33
N ALA A 124 -14.62 7.10 9.34
CA ALA A 124 -15.26 8.42 9.22
C ALA A 124 -14.80 9.44 10.29
N PRO A 125 -14.66 9.10 11.59
CA PRO A 125 -14.13 10.03 12.58
C PRO A 125 -12.70 10.48 12.26
N THR A 126 -11.82 9.54 11.89
CA THR A 126 -10.43 9.82 11.56
C THR A 126 -10.34 10.69 10.30
N GLY A 127 -11.11 10.35 9.26
CA GLY A 127 -11.16 11.16 8.04
C GLY A 127 -11.55 12.61 8.31
N ARG A 128 -12.60 12.84 9.11
CA ARG A 128 -13.01 14.18 9.51
C ARG A 128 -11.93 14.92 10.32
N PHE A 129 -11.25 14.24 11.23
CA PHE A 129 -10.18 14.81 12.02
C PHE A 129 -9.03 15.33 11.12
N TYR A 130 -8.72 14.61 10.04
CA TYR A 130 -7.72 15.03 9.05
C TYR A 130 -8.28 15.92 7.92
N GLY A 131 -9.51 16.43 8.07
CA GLY A 131 -10.10 17.46 7.22
C GLY A 131 -10.89 16.96 6.03
N LEU A 132 -11.27 15.67 5.99
CA LEU A 132 -12.17 15.13 4.97
C LEU A 132 -13.63 15.44 5.31
N ARG A 133 -14.38 15.89 4.32
CA ARG A 133 -15.82 15.98 4.42
C ARG A 133 -16.45 14.61 4.29
N VAL A 134 -17.15 14.18 5.34
CA VAL A 134 -17.85 12.89 5.38
C VAL A 134 -19.24 13.12 5.97
N ASP A 135 -20.23 13.25 5.10
CA ASP A 135 -21.62 13.45 5.46
C ASP A 135 -22.56 12.61 4.57
N SER A 136 -23.87 12.85 4.60
CA SER A 136 -24.87 12.10 3.83
C SER A 136 -24.84 12.38 2.31
N GLN A 137 -24.15 13.42 1.87
CA GLN A 137 -24.10 13.84 0.47
C GLN A 137 -22.70 13.64 -0.14
N VAL A 138 -21.65 13.80 0.66
CA VAL A 138 -20.26 13.76 0.20
C VAL A 138 -19.44 12.89 1.12
N ASP A 139 -18.63 12.01 0.53
CA ASP A 139 -17.64 11.22 1.22
C ASP A 139 -16.26 11.37 0.54
N GLU A 140 -15.48 12.36 1.02
CA GLU A 140 -14.15 12.64 0.47
C GLU A 140 -13.10 11.55 0.78
N ARG A 141 -13.44 10.54 1.58
CA ARG A 141 -12.60 9.35 1.72
C ARG A 141 -12.45 8.59 0.39
N CYS A 142 -13.48 8.76 -0.50
CA CYS A 142 -13.45 8.21 -1.86
C CYS A 142 -12.69 9.09 -2.86
N ASP A 143 -12.39 10.35 -2.52
CA ASP A 143 -11.63 11.24 -3.39
C ASP A 143 -10.13 10.93 -3.29
N PRO A 144 -9.46 10.55 -4.40
CA PRO A 144 -8.06 10.16 -4.35
C PRO A 144 -7.12 11.26 -3.87
N ARG A 145 -7.38 12.52 -4.23
CA ARG A 145 -6.50 13.64 -3.86
C ARG A 145 -6.74 14.10 -2.42
N ALA A 146 -8.01 14.28 -2.05
CA ALA A 146 -8.38 14.68 -0.70
C ALA A 146 -7.93 13.63 0.33
N SER A 147 -8.23 12.36 0.08
CA SER A 147 -7.85 11.28 0.99
C SER A 147 -6.34 11.08 1.08
N THR A 148 -5.57 11.29 0.00
CA THR A 148 -4.11 11.22 0.05
C THR A 148 -3.52 12.36 0.88
N LYS A 149 -4.01 13.60 0.73
CA LYS A 149 -3.59 14.72 1.59
C LYS A 149 -3.85 14.45 3.07
N ALA A 150 -4.99 13.87 3.39
CA ALA A 150 -5.33 13.47 4.76
C ALA A 150 -4.42 12.35 5.26
N ALA A 151 -4.13 11.33 4.42
CA ALA A 151 -3.26 10.22 4.77
C ALA A 151 -1.81 10.66 5.05
N VAL A 152 -1.28 11.57 4.26
CA VAL A 152 0.06 12.14 4.47
C VAL A 152 0.15 12.85 5.82
N LYS A 153 -0.84 13.64 6.22
CA LYS A 153 -0.90 14.28 7.54
C LYS A 153 -0.95 13.24 8.66
N TYR A 154 -1.82 12.26 8.51
CA TYR A 154 -1.98 11.18 9.48
C TYR A 154 -0.69 10.39 9.68
N LEU A 155 -0.03 9.99 8.59
CA LEU A 155 1.25 9.27 8.63
C LEU A 155 2.35 10.09 9.30
N LYS A 156 2.38 11.41 9.07
CA LYS A 156 3.33 12.32 9.70
C LYS A 156 3.12 12.38 11.22
N ASP A 157 1.86 12.46 11.68
CA ASP A 157 1.54 12.47 13.11
C ASP A 157 1.87 11.13 13.76
N LEU A 158 1.57 10.01 13.09
CA LEU A 158 1.94 8.68 13.58
C LEU A 158 3.47 8.52 13.70
N TYR A 159 4.21 8.98 12.72
CA TYR A 159 5.67 8.94 12.78
C TYR A 159 6.23 9.83 13.92
N ALA A 160 5.66 11.01 14.10
CA ALA A 160 6.04 11.88 15.21
C ALA A 160 5.75 11.24 16.59
N GLN A 161 4.68 10.46 16.69
CA GLN A 161 4.30 9.77 17.92
C GLN A 161 5.17 8.54 18.20
N PHE A 162 5.49 7.73 17.18
CA PHE A 162 6.10 6.42 17.36
C PHE A 162 7.59 6.36 17.02
N GLY A 163 8.12 7.33 16.27
CA GLY A 163 9.55 7.48 15.95
C GLY A 163 10.09 6.50 14.92
N THR A 164 9.34 5.46 14.55
CA THR A 164 9.71 4.48 13.51
C THR A 164 8.55 4.16 12.60
N TRP A 165 8.82 3.86 11.33
CA TRP A 165 7.77 3.52 10.37
C TRP A 165 7.10 2.19 10.68
N GLU A 166 7.84 1.22 11.22
CA GLU A 166 7.30 -0.09 11.62
C GLU A 166 6.19 0.05 12.66
N LEU A 167 6.37 0.97 13.61
CA LEU A 167 5.35 1.25 14.62
C LEU A 167 4.24 2.16 14.11
N ALA A 168 4.58 3.16 13.27
CA ALA A 168 3.62 4.11 12.74
C ALA A 168 2.56 3.46 11.82
N ILE A 169 2.96 2.41 11.05
CA ILE A 169 2.05 1.69 10.14
C ILE A 169 1.48 0.40 10.75
N ALA A 170 1.87 0.07 11.94
CA ALA A 170 1.41 -1.06 12.71
C ALA A 170 0.07 -0.77 13.37
#